data_91dfd09af505b6762386cd454241079c
#
_entry.id   91dfd09af505b6762386cd454241079c
#
_cell.length_a   1.000
_cell.length_b   1.000
_cell.length_c   1.000
_cell.angle_alpha   90.00
_cell.angle_beta   90.00
_cell.angle_gamma   90.00
#
_symmetry.space_group_name_H-M   'P 1'
#
loop_
_entity.id
_entity.type
_entity.pdbx_description
1 polymer ?
#
loop_
_entity_poly.entity_id
_entity_poly.type
_entity_poly.pdbx_seq_one_letter_code
_entity_poly.pdbx_strand_id
1 'polypeptide(L)'
;MQASVKEQVISFKSAGLRLHGVLGVPEDLHASERRAAFLVVHGFGSNSDSASVLQPTRVLNDFGYVTLRFDMRGCGKSEGEFGRVICLEQVEDLGNALAFLATHPAVDPERIGAIGSSFGGAVAVYAGGTNPRLAAVISNGGWGHGERKFRGQHRTPEAWARFTKMLEEGRAYRARTGKSLMVPRYDIVPIPDHVRENLERQKVGMLAPNSVEMFPAETAQSMFDFRAEEVVEKIAPRPLLLIHAANDSVTPTEQSIELFKHAGQPTELHLFSGLDHFLFAENSTRVWTVLRNWLDAYFPARRRP
;
A
#
# COMPACT_ATOMS: atom_id res chain seq x y z
N MET A 1 0.59 -12.33 24.45
CA MET A 1 2.07 -12.30 24.42
C MET A 1 2.46 -11.86 23.02
N GLN A 2 3.36 -10.90 22.88
CA GLN A 2 3.90 -10.46 21.61
C GLN A 2 4.78 -11.58 21.09
N ALA A 3 4.59 -11.99 19.83
CA ALA A 3 5.43 -13.04 19.23
C ALA A 3 6.87 -12.54 19.11
N SER A 4 7.85 -13.39 19.44
CA SER A 4 9.25 -13.09 19.19
C SER A 4 9.53 -13.24 17.68
N VAL A 5 10.15 -12.23 17.08
CA VAL A 5 10.38 -12.13 15.64
C VAL A 5 11.84 -11.77 15.38
N LYS A 6 12.47 -12.55 14.53
CA LYS A 6 13.81 -12.21 14.00
C LYS A 6 13.64 -11.30 12.80
N GLU A 7 14.01 -10.03 12.94
CA GLU A 7 14.09 -9.09 11.82
C GLU A 7 15.47 -9.13 11.15
N GLN A 8 15.48 -9.08 9.84
CA GLN A 8 16.68 -9.02 9.02
C GLN A 8 16.53 -7.96 7.94
N VAL A 9 17.46 -7.03 7.88
CA VAL A 9 17.59 -6.11 6.74
C VAL A 9 18.06 -6.90 5.52
N ILE A 10 17.33 -6.77 4.43
CA ILE A 10 17.61 -7.45 3.16
C ILE A 10 17.61 -6.44 2.00
N SER A 11 18.11 -6.90 0.86
CA SER A 11 17.88 -6.21 -0.40
C SER A 11 17.56 -7.22 -1.51
N PHE A 12 16.77 -6.79 -2.48
CA PHE A 12 16.46 -7.59 -3.67
C PHE A 12 16.48 -6.70 -4.91
N LYS A 13 16.49 -7.30 -6.09
CA LYS A 13 16.50 -6.55 -7.36
C LYS A 13 15.10 -6.43 -7.95
N SER A 14 14.79 -5.23 -8.46
CA SER A 14 13.60 -4.93 -9.25
C SER A 14 14.00 -4.03 -10.42
N ALA A 15 13.75 -4.45 -11.66
CA ALA A 15 14.11 -3.72 -12.88
C ALA A 15 15.57 -3.20 -12.89
N GLY A 16 16.50 -4.01 -12.39
CA GLY A 16 17.93 -3.66 -12.28
C GLY A 16 18.30 -2.82 -11.05
N LEU A 17 17.34 -2.23 -10.33
CA LEU A 17 17.56 -1.46 -9.12
C LEU A 17 17.60 -2.38 -7.89
N ARG A 18 18.36 -1.97 -6.87
CA ARG A 18 18.41 -2.62 -5.56
C ARG A 18 17.38 -1.97 -4.65
N LEU A 19 16.39 -2.75 -4.22
CA LEU A 19 15.39 -2.31 -3.28
C LEU A 19 15.73 -2.77 -1.86
N HIS A 20 15.49 -1.88 -0.89
CA HIS A 20 15.68 -2.12 0.54
C HIS A 20 14.43 -2.72 1.16
N GLY A 21 14.60 -3.68 2.06
CA GLY A 21 13.49 -4.25 2.82
C GLY A 21 13.92 -4.80 4.17
N VAL A 22 12.94 -5.13 4.99
CA VAL A 22 13.11 -5.81 6.27
C VAL A 22 12.20 -7.02 6.30
N LEU A 23 12.83 -8.18 6.43
CA LEU A 23 12.17 -9.47 6.55
C LEU A 23 11.98 -9.80 8.03
N GLY A 24 10.74 -10.09 8.44
CA GLY A 24 10.37 -10.55 9.77
C GLY A 24 9.99 -12.03 9.73
N VAL A 25 10.70 -12.86 10.50
CA VAL A 25 10.41 -14.30 10.61
C VAL A 25 10.06 -14.62 12.05
N PRO A 26 8.88 -15.21 12.35
CA PRO A 26 8.53 -15.65 13.70
C PRO A 26 9.53 -16.67 14.25
N GLU A 27 9.99 -16.49 15.49
CA GLU A 27 11.00 -17.38 16.10
C GLU A 27 10.43 -18.74 16.52
N ASP A 28 9.11 -18.87 16.63
CA ASP A 28 8.42 -20.14 16.92
C ASP A 28 8.31 -21.08 15.72
N LEU A 29 8.96 -20.75 14.61
CA LEU A 29 8.96 -21.51 13.37
C LEU A 29 9.98 -22.66 13.43
N HIS A 30 9.49 -23.90 13.27
CA HIS A 30 10.37 -25.08 13.22
C HIS A 30 11.15 -25.15 11.91
N ALA A 31 12.33 -25.77 11.91
CA ALA A 31 13.26 -25.78 10.77
C ALA A 31 12.68 -26.31 9.45
N SER A 32 11.67 -27.20 9.50
CA SER A 32 10.97 -27.72 8.31
C SER A 32 9.64 -27.03 8.02
N GLU A 33 9.21 -26.11 8.87
CA GLU A 33 7.91 -25.43 8.73
C GLU A 33 8.01 -24.29 7.72
N ARG A 34 6.98 -24.17 6.88
CA ARG A 34 6.78 -22.99 6.02
C ARG A 34 5.45 -22.34 6.36
N ARG A 35 5.44 -21.03 6.42
CA ARG A 35 4.26 -20.24 6.75
C ARG A 35 3.83 -19.36 5.59
N ALA A 36 2.57 -18.97 5.63
CA ALA A 36 2.07 -17.90 4.78
C ALA A 36 2.82 -16.61 5.11
N ALA A 37 2.98 -15.75 4.09
CA ALA A 37 3.72 -14.50 4.22
C ALA A 37 2.93 -13.33 3.66
N PHE A 38 3.30 -12.12 4.10
CA PHE A 38 2.77 -10.88 3.56
C PHE A 38 3.87 -9.91 3.12
N LEU A 39 3.68 -9.36 1.92
CA LEU A 39 4.34 -8.14 1.48
C LEU A 39 3.58 -6.94 2.05
N VAL A 40 4.27 -6.07 2.80
CA VAL A 40 3.66 -4.90 3.43
C VAL A 40 4.10 -3.64 2.69
N VAL A 41 3.15 -2.95 2.06
CA VAL A 41 3.39 -1.91 1.07
C VAL A 41 3.03 -0.53 1.62
N HIS A 42 3.97 0.42 1.53
CA HIS A 42 3.81 1.77 2.08
C HIS A 42 2.91 2.66 1.22
N GLY A 43 2.42 3.76 1.82
CA GLY A 43 1.63 4.80 1.15
C GLY A 43 2.46 5.69 0.22
N PHE A 44 1.80 6.68 -0.39
CA PHE A 44 2.36 7.60 -1.37
C PHE A 44 3.67 8.26 -0.90
N GLY A 45 4.77 7.99 -1.61
CA GLY A 45 6.09 8.55 -1.33
C GLY A 45 6.58 8.38 0.11
N SER A 46 6.07 7.39 0.82
CA SER A 46 6.48 7.00 2.18
C SER A 46 7.59 5.94 2.11
N ASN A 47 7.75 5.13 3.15
CA ASN A 47 8.74 4.05 3.18
C ASN A 47 8.35 2.97 4.20
N SER A 48 9.17 1.93 4.31
CA SER A 48 8.97 0.77 5.18
C SER A 48 9.04 1.05 6.68
N ASP A 49 9.50 2.24 7.10
CA ASP A 49 9.61 2.64 8.50
C ASP A 49 8.41 3.49 8.96
N SER A 50 7.40 3.72 8.10
CA SER A 50 6.18 4.45 8.48
C SER A 50 5.28 3.65 9.41
N ALA A 51 4.53 4.35 10.28
CA ALA A 51 3.59 3.72 11.20
C ALA A 51 2.53 2.87 10.48
N SER A 52 2.06 3.31 9.29
CA SER A 52 1.12 2.58 8.45
C SER A 52 1.66 1.27 7.88
N VAL A 53 2.97 1.04 7.97
CA VAL A 53 3.66 -0.20 7.58
C VAL A 53 4.09 -0.99 8.82
N LEU A 54 4.69 -0.33 9.81
CA LEU A 54 5.20 -0.99 11.02
C LEU A 54 4.10 -1.65 11.83
N GLN A 55 2.94 -1.00 12.00
CA GLN A 55 1.84 -1.56 12.79
C GLN A 55 1.26 -2.83 12.16
N PRO A 56 0.82 -2.86 10.88
CA PRO A 56 0.34 -4.10 10.28
C PRO A 56 1.43 -5.18 10.20
N THR A 57 2.71 -4.80 10.02
CA THR A 57 3.83 -5.76 10.09
C THR A 57 3.89 -6.48 11.44
N ARG A 58 3.84 -5.72 12.54
CA ARG A 58 3.86 -6.29 13.90
C ARG A 58 2.67 -7.20 14.15
N VAL A 59 1.46 -6.73 13.80
CA VAL A 59 0.23 -7.50 13.97
C VAL A 59 0.25 -8.81 13.18
N LEU A 60 0.72 -8.78 11.92
CA LEU A 60 0.88 -9.99 11.11
C LEU A 60 1.92 -10.96 11.71
N ASN A 61 3.03 -10.44 12.21
CA ASN A 61 4.04 -11.24 12.90
C ASN A 61 3.46 -11.89 14.17
N ASP A 62 2.69 -11.13 14.97
CA ASP A 62 1.99 -11.66 16.16
C ASP A 62 0.96 -12.75 15.80
N PHE A 63 0.42 -12.70 14.58
CA PHE A 63 -0.47 -13.73 14.04
C PHE A 63 0.30 -14.92 13.40
N GLY A 64 1.62 -14.88 13.41
CA GLY A 64 2.49 -15.95 12.96
C GLY A 64 2.86 -15.93 11.48
N TYR A 65 2.62 -14.84 10.75
CA TYR A 65 3.05 -14.69 9.36
C TYR A 65 4.52 -14.28 9.26
N VAL A 66 5.17 -14.75 8.20
CA VAL A 66 6.41 -14.10 7.73
C VAL A 66 6.04 -12.80 7.03
N THR A 67 6.81 -11.76 7.24
CA THR A 67 6.54 -10.45 6.64
C THR A 67 7.75 -9.90 5.89
N LEU A 68 7.50 -9.22 4.78
CA LEU A 68 8.50 -8.39 4.11
C LEU A 68 7.90 -6.99 3.91
N ARG A 69 8.38 -6.02 4.70
CA ARG A 69 8.17 -4.61 4.42
C ARG A 69 9.34 -4.08 3.60
N PHE A 70 9.08 -3.29 2.57
CA PHE A 70 10.13 -2.80 1.69
C PHE A 70 9.85 -1.39 1.18
N ASP A 71 10.90 -0.70 0.78
CA ASP A 71 10.82 0.58 0.11
C ASP A 71 10.69 0.34 -1.40
N MET A 72 9.60 0.81 -2.01
CA MET A 72 9.45 0.78 -3.46
C MET A 72 10.49 1.71 -4.12
N ARG A 73 10.83 1.49 -5.40
CA ARG A 73 11.83 2.33 -6.13
C ARG A 73 11.55 3.82 -5.98
N GLY A 74 12.61 4.60 -5.84
CA GLY A 74 12.52 6.05 -5.66
C GLY A 74 11.99 6.52 -4.29
N CYS A 75 11.86 5.60 -3.32
CA CYS A 75 11.41 5.88 -1.96
C CYS A 75 12.40 5.33 -0.92
N GLY A 76 12.42 5.95 0.26
CA GLY A 76 13.16 5.49 1.42
C GLY A 76 14.65 5.27 1.16
N LYS A 77 15.11 4.04 1.33
CA LYS A 77 16.51 3.59 1.16
C LYS A 77 16.73 2.82 -0.15
N SER A 78 15.69 2.66 -0.97
CA SER A 78 15.76 1.97 -2.26
C SER A 78 16.37 2.84 -3.34
N GLU A 79 17.01 2.18 -4.31
CA GLU A 79 17.54 2.84 -5.50
C GLU A 79 16.40 3.32 -6.41
N GLY A 80 16.77 4.13 -7.41
CA GLY A 80 15.88 4.80 -8.35
C GLY A 80 15.96 6.31 -8.20
N GLU A 81 15.34 7.03 -9.11
CA GLU A 81 15.22 8.50 -9.03
C GLU A 81 14.31 8.86 -7.84
N PHE A 82 14.88 9.49 -6.81
CA PHE A 82 14.16 9.80 -5.58
C PHE A 82 12.95 10.71 -5.86
N GLY A 83 11.78 10.26 -5.43
CA GLY A 83 10.51 10.94 -5.67
C GLY A 83 9.81 10.55 -6.97
N ARG A 84 10.44 9.81 -7.86
CA ARG A 84 9.78 9.30 -9.05
C ARG A 84 8.96 8.06 -8.70
N VAL A 85 7.67 8.27 -8.44
CA VAL A 85 6.71 7.24 -8.02
C VAL A 85 5.68 7.03 -9.14
N ILE A 86 5.87 6.01 -9.96
CA ILE A 86 4.99 5.66 -11.09
C ILE A 86 4.23 4.38 -10.73
N CYS A 87 2.90 4.42 -10.73
CA CYS A 87 2.06 3.35 -10.21
C CYS A 87 2.40 1.96 -10.74
N LEU A 88 2.55 1.80 -12.07
CA LEU A 88 2.84 0.50 -12.66
C LEU A 88 4.27 0.01 -12.36
N GLU A 89 5.22 0.91 -12.18
CA GLU A 89 6.56 0.55 -11.72
C GLU A 89 6.56 0.06 -10.26
N GLN A 90 5.69 0.63 -9.42
CA GLN A 90 5.49 0.15 -8.05
C GLN A 90 4.79 -1.22 -8.02
N VAL A 91 3.87 -1.47 -8.96
CA VAL A 91 3.26 -2.81 -9.15
C VAL A 91 4.33 -3.84 -9.54
N GLU A 92 5.26 -3.46 -10.44
CA GLU A 92 6.40 -4.32 -10.81
C GLU A 92 7.31 -4.61 -9.60
N ASP A 93 7.60 -3.61 -8.76
CA ASP A 93 8.39 -3.80 -7.54
C ASP A 93 7.75 -4.80 -6.59
N LEU A 94 6.42 -4.73 -6.41
CA LEU A 94 5.69 -5.70 -5.60
C LEU A 94 5.77 -7.11 -6.20
N GLY A 95 5.67 -7.25 -7.51
CA GLY A 95 5.85 -8.53 -8.21
C GLY A 95 7.26 -9.13 -8.02
N ASN A 96 8.30 -8.30 -8.04
CA ASN A 96 9.68 -8.72 -7.80
C ASN A 96 9.94 -9.03 -6.32
N ALA A 97 9.33 -8.29 -5.38
CA ALA A 97 9.33 -8.61 -3.95
C ALA A 97 8.67 -9.97 -3.68
N LEU A 98 7.55 -10.28 -4.35
CA LEU A 98 6.89 -11.58 -4.29
C LEU A 98 7.84 -12.71 -4.75
N ALA A 99 8.50 -12.51 -5.90
CA ALA A 99 9.44 -13.50 -6.43
C ALA A 99 10.62 -13.74 -5.47
N PHE A 100 11.16 -12.68 -4.88
CA PHE A 100 12.21 -12.78 -3.86
C PHE A 100 11.73 -13.52 -2.61
N LEU A 101 10.59 -13.12 -2.04
CA LEU A 101 10.06 -13.69 -0.80
C LEU A 101 9.72 -15.18 -0.96
N ALA A 102 9.27 -15.60 -2.14
CA ALA A 102 8.97 -17.00 -2.46
C ALA A 102 10.19 -17.93 -2.43
N THR A 103 11.42 -17.38 -2.49
CA THR A 103 12.66 -18.18 -2.37
C THR A 103 13.09 -18.43 -0.92
N HIS A 104 12.48 -17.75 0.04
CA HIS A 104 12.88 -17.83 1.44
C HIS A 104 12.42 -19.16 2.07
N PRO A 105 13.31 -19.91 2.79
CA PRO A 105 13.01 -21.26 3.29
C PRO A 105 11.84 -21.32 4.29
N ALA A 106 11.59 -20.24 5.04
CA ALA A 106 10.49 -20.14 6.00
C ALA A 106 9.13 -19.83 5.35
N VAL A 107 9.09 -19.56 4.04
CA VAL A 107 7.89 -19.10 3.32
C VAL A 107 7.28 -20.24 2.49
N ASP A 108 5.96 -20.39 2.58
CA ASP A 108 5.19 -21.18 1.62
C ASP A 108 5.02 -20.36 0.34
N PRO A 109 5.68 -20.71 -0.78
CA PRO A 109 5.73 -19.88 -1.99
C PRO A 109 4.37 -19.73 -2.69
N GLU A 110 3.39 -20.61 -2.37
CA GLU A 110 2.03 -20.53 -2.88
C GLU A 110 1.11 -19.70 -1.98
N ARG A 111 1.63 -19.23 -0.83
CA ARG A 111 0.82 -18.53 0.19
C ARG A 111 1.47 -17.21 0.59
N ILE A 112 1.64 -16.34 -0.39
CA ILE A 112 2.14 -14.98 -0.19
C ILE A 112 1.03 -14.00 -0.55
N GLY A 113 0.62 -13.19 0.43
CA GLY A 113 -0.33 -12.10 0.25
C GLY A 113 0.34 -10.74 0.16
N ALA A 114 -0.43 -9.73 -0.18
CA ALA A 114 -0.02 -8.34 -0.11
C ALA A 114 -1.01 -7.52 0.74
N ILE A 115 -0.48 -6.65 1.58
CA ILE A 115 -1.25 -5.69 2.38
C ILE A 115 -0.66 -4.30 2.16
N GLY A 116 -1.50 -3.33 1.84
CA GLY A 116 -1.05 -1.97 1.59
C GLY A 116 -1.98 -0.91 2.17
N SER A 117 -1.41 0.26 2.46
CA SER A 117 -2.14 1.41 2.96
C SER A 117 -2.16 2.53 1.93
N SER A 118 -3.33 3.14 1.68
CA SER A 118 -3.50 4.27 0.75
C SER A 118 -2.99 3.92 -0.67
N PHE A 119 -1.95 4.59 -1.14
CA PHE A 119 -1.26 4.27 -2.40
C PHE A 119 -0.85 2.79 -2.46
N GLY A 120 -0.24 2.26 -1.39
CA GLY A 120 0.13 0.85 -1.31
C GLY A 120 -1.06 -0.09 -1.39
N GLY A 121 -2.24 0.32 -0.88
CA GLY A 121 -3.49 -0.43 -1.02
C GLY A 121 -3.96 -0.52 -2.47
N ALA A 122 -3.88 0.57 -3.23
CA ALA A 122 -4.21 0.58 -4.66
C ALA A 122 -3.22 -0.28 -5.47
N VAL A 123 -1.90 -0.18 -5.18
CA VAL A 123 -0.86 -1.02 -5.79
C VAL A 123 -1.10 -2.50 -5.49
N ALA A 124 -1.45 -2.86 -4.24
CA ALA A 124 -1.72 -4.24 -3.85
C ALA A 124 -2.93 -4.82 -4.61
N VAL A 125 -4.02 -4.05 -4.76
CA VAL A 125 -5.21 -4.47 -5.54
C VAL A 125 -4.85 -4.68 -7.01
N TYR A 126 -4.15 -3.72 -7.62
CA TYR A 126 -3.75 -3.85 -9.04
C TYR A 126 -2.83 -5.06 -9.25
N ALA A 127 -1.82 -5.22 -8.39
CA ALA A 127 -0.92 -6.37 -8.45
C ALA A 127 -1.68 -7.69 -8.25
N GLY A 128 -2.65 -7.73 -7.33
CA GLY A 128 -3.51 -8.90 -7.14
C GLY A 128 -4.30 -9.26 -8.39
N GLY A 129 -4.84 -8.27 -9.10
CA GLY A 129 -5.59 -8.49 -10.34
C GLY A 129 -4.73 -8.88 -11.55
N THR A 130 -3.42 -8.57 -11.52
CA THR A 130 -2.50 -8.82 -12.64
C THR A 130 -1.48 -9.91 -12.39
N ASN A 131 -1.25 -10.29 -11.12
CA ASN A 131 -0.31 -11.35 -10.76
C ASN A 131 -1.04 -12.48 -9.98
N PRO A 132 -1.34 -13.61 -10.61
CA PRO A 132 -2.07 -14.72 -9.97
C PRO A 132 -1.29 -15.42 -8.85
N ARG A 133 0.00 -15.16 -8.69
CA ARG A 133 0.81 -15.72 -7.60
C ARG A 133 0.58 -15.02 -6.26
N LEU A 134 -0.04 -13.83 -6.23
CA LEU A 134 -0.50 -13.23 -4.97
C LEU A 134 -1.72 -13.98 -4.47
N ALA A 135 -1.57 -14.70 -3.38
CA ALA A 135 -2.60 -15.61 -2.86
C ALA A 135 -3.69 -14.93 -2.01
N ALA A 136 -3.46 -13.72 -1.54
CA ALA A 136 -4.42 -12.90 -0.79
C ALA A 136 -4.09 -11.41 -0.95
N VAL A 137 -5.11 -10.55 -0.89
CA VAL A 137 -4.92 -9.09 -1.01
C VAL A 137 -5.68 -8.37 0.09
N ILE A 138 -5.02 -7.41 0.73
CA ILE A 138 -5.63 -6.54 1.74
C ILE A 138 -5.32 -5.08 1.39
N SER A 139 -6.36 -4.27 1.20
CA SER A 139 -6.25 -2.85 0.89
C SER A 139 -6.88 -2.01 1.99
N ASN A 140 -6.09 -1.15 2.63
CA ASN A 140 -6.56 -0.16 3.58
C ASN A 140 -6.55 1.23 2.95
N GLY A 141 -7.73 1.84 2.74
CA GLY A 141 -7.86 3.19 2.19
C GLY A 141 -7.28 3.36 0.78
N GLY A 142 -7.17 2.27 0.00
CA GLY A 142 -6.73 2.31 -1.39
C GLY A 142 -7.81 2.86 -2.33
N TRP A 143 -7.45 3.04 -3.59
CA TRP A 143 -8.40 3.52 -4.61
C TRP A 143 -8.43 2.63 -5.86
N GLY A 144 -9.60 2.61 -6.53
CA GLY A 144 -9.82 1.89 -7.78
C GLY A 144 -9.63 2.73 -9.03
N HIS A 145 -9.94 4.05 -8.95
CA HIS A 145 -9.98 4.94 -10.11
C HIS A 145 -9.33 6.29 -9.80
N GLY A 146 -8.18 6.58 -10.40
CA GLY A 146 -7.37 7.74 -10.09
C GLY A 146 -8.09 9.08 -10.32
N GLU A 147 -8.73 9.29 -11.47
CA GLU A 147 -9.47 10.54 -11.73
C GLU A 147 -10.58 10.75 -10.69
N ARG A 148 -11.41 9.73 -10.40
CA ARG A 148 -12.49 9.81 -9.40
C ARG A 148 -11.93 10.13 -8.01
N LYS A 149 -10.79 9.51 -7.64
CA LYS A 149 -10.08 9.82 -6.40
C LYS A 149 -9.70 11.30 -6.33
N PHE A 150 -9.05 11.83 -7.37
CA PHE A 150 -8.57 13.22 -7.36
C PHE A 150 -9.72 14.24 -7.42
N ARG A 151 -10.82 13.96 -8.14
CA ARG A 151 -12.03 14.78 -8.08
C ARG A 151 -12.59 14.86 -6.67
N GLY A 152 -12.58 13.75 -5.93
CA GLY A 152 -13.03 13.71 -4.54
C GLY A 152 -12.04 14.37 -3.55
N GLN A 153 -10.78 14.55 -3.91
CA GLN A 153 -9.76 15.26 -3.10
C GLN A 153 -9.73 16.76 -3.40
N HIS A 154 -9.83 17.16 -4.66
CA HIS A 154 -9.85 18.55 -5.13
C HIS A 154 -11.29 19.01 -5.39
N ARG A 155 -12.07 19.15 -4.29
CA ARG A 155 -13.54 19.25 -4.33
C ARG A 155 -14.08 20.57 -4.88
N THR A 156 -13.31 21.68 -4.80
CA THR A 156 -13.77 22.95 -5.35
C THR A 156 -13.36 23.11 -6.82
N PRO A 157 -14.12 23.86 -7.65
CA PRO A 157 -13.74 24.13 -9.03
C PRO A 157 -12.31 24.68 -9.17
N GLU A 158 -11.89 25.55 -8.24
CA GLU A 158 -10.57 26.18 -8.26
C GLU A 158 -9.48 25.16 -7.90
N ALA A 159 -9.71 24.28 -6.91
CA ALA A 159 -8.76 23.23 -6.54
C ALA A 159 -8.59 22.23 -7.68
N TRP A 160 -9.71 21.83 -8.31
CA TRP A 160 -9.69 20.95 -9.48
C TRP A 160 -8.96 21.60 -10.67
N ALA A 161 -9.23 22.86 -10.95
CA ALA A 161 -8.57 23.60 -12.03
C ALA A 161 -7.05 23.71 -11.78
N ARG A 162 -6.62 23.97 -10.54
CA ARG A 162 -5.18 23.97 -10.18
C ARG A 162 -4.53 22.61 -10.40
N PHE A 163 -5.20 21.54 -9.96
CA PHE A 163 -4.69 20.17 -10.12
C PHE A 163 -4.55 19.79 -11.60
N THR A 164 -5.60 20.00 -12.41
CA THR A 164 -5.56 19.67 -13.85
C THR A 164 -4.55 20.52 -14.60
N LYS A 165 -4.43 21.80 -14.27
CA LYS A 165 -3.41 22.69 -14.83
C LYS A 165 -1.99 22.20 -14.50
N MET A 166 -1.74 21.73 -13.28
CA MET A 166 -0.45 21.14 -12.89
C MET A 166 -0.11 19.92 -13.78
N LEU A 167 -1.07 19.05 -14.10
CA LEU A 167 -0.87 17.92 -15.01
C LEU A 167 -0.52 18.39 -16.44
N GLU A 168 -1.21 19.42 -16.94
CA GLU A 168 -0.97 20.00 -18.27
C GLU A 168 0.42 20.66 -18.35
N GLU A 169 0.75 21.47 -17.36
CA GLU A 169 2.05 22.12 -17.25
C GLU A 169 3.19 21.11 -17.13
N GLY A 170 3.00 20.04 -16.38
CA GLY A 170 3.96 18.94 -16.26
C GLY A 170 4.26 18.30 -17.62
N ARG A 171 3.21 17.94 -18.37
CA ARG A 171 3.34 17.37 -19.73
C ARG A 171 4.04 18.35 -20.70
N ALA A 172 3.61 19.62 -20.69
CA ALA A 172 4.19 20.65 -21.55
C ALA A 172 5.67 20.93 -21.22
N TYR A 173 6.00 20.98 -19.91
CA TYR A 173 7.37 21.18 -19.46
C TYR A 173 8.27 20.01 -19.90
N ARG A 174 7.80 18.77 -19.68
CA ARG A 174 8.53 17.57 -20.11
C ARG A 174 8.75 17.54 -21.64
N ALA A 175 7.72 17.81 -22.42
CA ALA A 175 7.81 17.84 -23.88
C ALA A 175 8.83 18.90 -24.39
N ARG A 176 8.89 20.05 -23.73
CA ARG A 176 9.78 21.17 -24.13
C ARG A 176 11.23 20.97 -23.69
N THR A 177 11.45 20.40 -22.49
CA THR A 177 12.78 20.43 -21.84
C THR A 177 13.42 19.05 -21.69
N GLY A 178 12.67 17.98 -21.86
CA GLY A 178 13.08 16.62 -21.51
C GLY A 178 13.20 16.37 -19.99
N LYS A 179 12.93 17.37 -19.14
CA LYS A 179 13.02 17.29 -17.68
C LYS A 179 11.64 17.26 -17.04
N SER A 180 11.56 16.75 -15.82
CA SER A 180 10.32 16.72 -15.04
C SER A 180 10.08 18.07 -14.33
N LEU A 181 8.82 18.54 -14.34
CA LEU A 181 8.37 19.59 -13.44
C LEU A 181 8.18 18.99 -12.04
N MET A 182 8.90 19.54 -11.06
CA MET A 182 8.78 19.09 -9.66
C MET A 182 7.64 19.81 -8.97
N VAL A 183 6.78 19.06 -8.28
CA VAL A 183 5.59 19.57 -7.59
C VAL A 183 5.57 19.07 -6.14
N PRO A 184 5.07 19.91 -5.19
CA PRO A 184 4.97 19.52 -3.79
C PRO A 184 3.97 18.36 -3.58
N ARG A 185 4.25 17.50 -2.59
CA ARG A 185 3.38 16.39 -2.18
C ARG A 185 1.91 16.81 -2.03
N TYR A 186 1.67 17.91 -1.32
CA TYR A 186 0.32 18.32 -0.94
C TYR A 186 -0.46 19.00 -2.08
N ASP A 187 0.20 19.38 -3.16
CA ASP A 187 -0.47 19.79 -4.39
C ASP A 187 -1.04 18.59 -5.15
N ILE A 188 -0.45 17.40 -4.96
CA ILE A 188 -0.94 16.14 -5.52
C ILE A 188 -2.00 15.53 -4.60
N VAL A 189 -1.65 15.31 -3.32
CA VAL A 189 -2.51 14.67 -2.33
C VAL A 189 -2.71 15.63 -1.15
N PRO A 190 -3.73 16.48 -1.19
CA PRO A 190 -4.00 17.41 -0.09
C PRO A 190 -4.40 16.63 1.17
N ILE A 191 -3.82 17.02 2.29
CA ILE A 191 -4.17 16.48 3.61
C ILE A 191 -4.77 17.61 4.43
N PRO A 192 -6.02 17.47 4.92
CA PRO A 192 -6.67 18.48 5.74
C PRO A 192 -5.91 18.78 7.03
N ASP A 193 -5.98 20.03 7.51
CA ASP A 193 -5.24 20.48 8.70
C ASP A 193 -5.59 19.67 9.94
N HIS A 194 -6.88 19.37 10.16
CA HIS A 194 -7.33 18.57 11.29
C HIS A 194 -6.70 17.16 11.33
N VAL A 195 -6.39 16.59 10.16
CA VAL A 195 -5.71 15.29 10.06
C VAL A 195 -4.26 15.42 10.48
N ARG A 196 -3.57 16.46 10.00
CA ARG A 196 -2.19 16.76 10.40
C ARG A 196 -2.07 16.96 11.90
N GLU A 197 -2.94 17.81 12.47
CA GLU A 197 -3.00 18.08 13.91
C GLU A 197 -3.30 16.82 14.74
N ASN A 198 -4.20 15.96 14.25
CA ASN A 198 -4.51 14.71 14.93
C ASN A 198 -3.33 13.74 14.97
N LEU A 199 -2.62 13.58 13.87
CA LEU A 199 -1.41 12.74 13.79
C LEU A 199 -0.28 13.28 14.68
N GLU A 200 -0.09 14.60 14.73
CA GLU A 200 0.88 15.25 15.61
C GLU A 200 0.54 15.00 17.08
N ARG A 201 -0.74 15.17 17.46
CA ARG A 201 -1.23 14.93 18.82
C ARG A 201 -1.04 13.48 19.26
N GLN A 202 -1.24 12.53 18.35
CA GLN A 202 -1.03 11.11 18.63
C GLN A 202 0.46 10.72 18.58
N LYS A 203 1.36 11.66 18.32
CA LYS A 203 2.79 11.41 18.08
C LYS A 203 3.06 10.38 16.96
N VAL A 204 2.14 10.23 16.07
CA VAL A 204 2.30 9.45 14.85
C VAL A 204 2.86 10.41 13.81
N GLY A 205 4.13 10.28 13.50
CA GLY A 205 4.75 11.09 12.44
C GLY A 205 3.98 10.89 11.14
N MET A 206 3.49 11.98 10.56
CA MET A 206 2.74 11.95 9.30
C MET A 206 3.59 11.43 8.15
N LEU A 207 4.86 11.75 8.19
CA LEU A 207 5.87 11.25 7.26
C LEU A 207 6.97 10.53 8.06
N ALA A 208 7.28 9.31 7.67
CA ALA A 208 8.48 8.65 8.15
C ALA A 208 9.74 9.43 7.71
N PRO A 209 10.86 9.34 8.44
CA PRO A 209 12.13 9.87 7.95
C PRO A 209 12.40 9.40 6.51
N ASN A 210 12.99 10.27 5.68
CA ASN A 210 13.25 10.02 4.25
C ASN A 210 11.99 9.79 3.38
N SER A 211 10.84 10.29 3.79
CA SER A 211 9.67 10.39 2.92
C SER A 211 9.88 11.45 1.85
N VAL A 212 9.28 11.22 0.68
CA VAL A 212 9.39 12.15 -0.46
C VAL A 212 8.49 13.36 -0.26
N GLU A 213 9.01 14.56 -0.47
CA GLU A 213 8.27 15.82 -0.36
C GLU A 213 7.95 16.44 -1.72
N MET A 214 8.84 16.26 -2.69
CA MET A 214 8.72 16.80 -4.05
C MET A 214 8.67 15.65 -5.06
N PHE A 215 7.75 15.71 -6.01
CA PHE A 215 7.54 14.67 -7.01
C PHE A 215 7.59 15.24 -8.41
N PRO A 216 8.05 14.46 -9.40
CA PRO A 216 7.76 14.76 -10.80
C PRO A 216 6.25 14.83 -11.04
N ALA A 217 5.79 15.77 -11.85
CA ALA A 217 4.37 15.89 -12.21
C ALA A 217 3.84 14.61 -12.89
N GLU A 218 4.71 13.83 -13.51
CA GLU A 218 4.42 12.52 -14.09
C GLU A 218 3.93 11.52 -13.03
N THR A 219 4.34 11.69 -11.77
CA THR A 219 3.81 10.90 -10.65
C THR A 219 2.32 11.16 -10.46
N ALA A 220 1.90 12.44 -10.44
CA ALA A 220 0.49 12.80 -10.34
C ALA A 220 -0.31 12.29 -11.55
N GLN A 221 0.26 12.41 -12.76
CA GLN A 221 -0.36 11.86 -13.98
C GLN A 221 -0.53 10.35 -13.89
N SER A 222 0.51 9.62 -13.46
CA SER A 222 0.46 8.17 -13.28
C SER A 222 -0.63 7.74 -12.31
N MET A 223 -0.78 8.47 -11.20
CA MET A 223 -1.86 8.20 -10.23
C MET A 223 -3.23 8.55 -10.80
N PHE A 224 -3.34 9.64 -11.58
CA PHE A 224 -4.58 10.05 -12.25
C PHE A 224 -5.07 9.00 -13.25
N ASP A 225 -4.15 8.38 -13.99
CA ASP A 225 -4.45 7.38 -15.01
C ASP A 225 -4.63 5.96 -14.45
N PHE A 226 -4.31 5.72 -13.17
CA PHE A 226 -4.33 4.39 -12.57
C PHE A 226 -5.75 3.86 -12.34
N ARG A 227 -6.00 2.60 -12.74
CA ARG A 227 -7.30 1.95 -12.77
C ARG A 227 -7.26 0.54 -12.16
N ALA A 228 -7.15 0.46 -10.83
CA ALA A 228 -7.16 -0.85 -10.14
C ALA A 228 -8.54 -1.54 -10.23
N GLU A 229 -9.62 -0.79 -10.39
CA GLU A 229 -10.97 -1.36 -10.57
C GLU A 229 -11.16 -2.14 -11.88
N GLU A 230 -10.34 -1.88 -12.91
CA GLU A 230 -10.40 -2.63 -14.18
C GLU A 230 -9.83 -4.05 -14.09
N VAL A 231 -9.09 -4.33 -13.02
CA VAL A 231 -8.43 -5.63 -12.83
C VAL A 231 -8.85 -6.35 -11.55
N VAL A 232 -9.61 -5.69 -10.66
CA VAL A 232 -9.96 -6.22 -9.34
C VAL A 232 -10.77 -7.52 -9.41
N GLU A 233 -11.65 -7.68 -10.39
CA GLU A 233 -12.42 -8.92 -10.62
C GLU A 233 -11.50 -10.15 -10.78
N LYS A 234 -10.33 -9.97 -11.40
CA LYS A 234 -9.36 -11.03 -11.65
C LYS A 234 -8.64 -11.53 -10.37
N ILE A 235 -8.86 -10.89 -9.23
CA ILE A 235 -8.37 -11.39 -7.95
C ILE A 235 -9.10 -12.69 -7.59
N ALA A 236 -10.41 -12.78 -7.84
CA ALA A 236 -11.16 -13.99 -7.59
C ALA A 236 -10.59 -15.22 -8.33
N PRO A 237 -10.64 -16.41 -7.71
CA PRO A 237 -11.26 -16.77 -6.43
C PRO A 237 -10.35 -16.57 -5.20
N ARG A 238 -9.26 -15.82 -5.33
CA ARG A 238 -8.37 -15.49 -4.20
C ARG A 238 -9.03 -14.41 -3.32
N PRO A 239 -8.85 -14.48 -1.98
CA PRO A 239 -9.55 -13.60 -1.06
C PRO A 239 -9.04 -12.15 -1.12
N LEU A 240 -9.97 -11.19 -1.10
CA LEU A 240 -9.72 -9.76 -1.03
C LEU A 240 -10.40 -9.16 0.20
N LEU A 241 -9.64 -8.41 0.99
CA LEU A 241 -10.17 -7.59 2.09
C LEU A 241 -9.98 -6.10 1.77
N LEU A 242 -11.08 -5.37 1.76
CA LEU A 242 -11.10 -3.91 1.66
C LEU A 242 -11.45 -3.32 3.03
N ILE A 243 -10.56 -2.47 3.55
CA ILE A 243 -10.75 -1.74 4.81
C ILE A 243 -10.71 -0.25 4.48
N HIS A 244 -11.68 0.54 4.99
CA HIS A 244 -11.69 1.98 4.76
C HIS A 244 -12.32 2.72 5.95
N ALA A 245 -11.93 3.97 6.18
CA ALA A 245 -12.66 4.86 7.07
C ALA A 245 -14.01 5.22 6.45
N ALA A 246 -15.08 5.23 7.24
CA ALA A 246 -16.43 5.54 6.76
C ALA A 246 -16.55 6.98 6.22
N ASN A 247 -15.72 7.89 6.73
CA ASN A 247 -15.62 9.29 6.29
C ASN A 247 -14.13 9.64 6.11
N ASP A 248 -13.47 9.00 5.17
CA ASP A 248 -12.06 9.25 4.89
C ASP A 248 -11.86 10.65 4.30
N SER A 249 -11.07 11.47 4.99
CA SER A 249 -10.85 12.86 4.61
C SER A 249 -9.74 13.04 3.56
N VAL A 250 -8.99 11.98 3.24
CA VAL A 250 -7.90 11.98 2.27
C VAL A 250 -8.27 11.21 1.01
N THR A 251 -8.63 9.94 1.13
CA THR A 251 -9.06 9.12 -0.02
C THR A 251 -10.56 8.86 0.10
N PRO A 252 -11.39 9.33 -0.85
CA PRO A 252 -12.84 9.15 -0.75
C PRO A 252 -13.23 7.69 -0.54
N THR A 253 -14.08 7.43 0.45
CA THR A 253 -14.55 6.08 0.84
C THR A 253 -15.20 5.32 -0.32
N GLU A 254 -15.84 6.05 -1.24
CA GLU A 254 -16.41 5.51 -2.47
C GLU A 254 -15.43 4.70 -3.31
N GLN A 255 -14.13 4.95 -3.18
CA GLN A 255 -13.11 4.18 -3.91
C GLN A 255 -13.14 2.70 -3.53
N SER A 256 -13.22 2.38 -2.22
CA SER A 256 -13.33 0.98 -1.78
C SER A 256 -14.72 0.40 -2.03
N ILE A 257 -15.78 1.21 -1.98
CA ILE A 257 -17.14 0.77 -2.34
C ILE A 257 -17.21 0.35 -3.81
N GLU A 258 -16.61 1.15 -4.71
CA GLU A 258 -16.58 0.81 -6.14
C GLU A 258 -15.66 -0.39 -6.42
N LEU A 259 -14.51 -0.50 -5.77
CA LEU A 259 -13.68 -1.71 -5.84
C LEU A 259 -14.47 -2.96 -5.43
N PHE A 260 -15.24 -2.89 -4.33
CA PHE A 260 -16.08 -4.00 -3.86
C PHE A 260 -17.14 -4.41 -4.88
N LYS A 261 -17.79 -3.42 -5.54
CA LYS A 261 -18.80 -3.68 -6.57
C LYS A 261 -18.23 -4.37 -7.82
N HIS A 262 -16.98 -4.08 -8.17
CA HIS A 262 -16.30 -4.66 -9.34
C HIS A 262 -15.54 -5.96 -9.01
N ALA A 263 -15.31 -6.26 -7.73
CA ALA A 263 -14.56 -7.43 -7.31
C ALA A 263 -15.40 -8.72 -7.43
N GLY A 264 -14.74 -9.82 -7.79
CA GLY A 264 -15.30 -11.17 -7.65
C GLY A 264 -15.18 -11.67 -6.21
N GLN A 265 -15.77 -12.85 -5.95
CA GLN A 265 -15.77 -13.42 -4.59
C GLN A 265 -14.63 -14.44 -4.39
N PRO A 266 -14.14 -14.61 -3.14
CA PRO A 266 -14.58 -13.96 -1.89
C PRO A 266 -13.95 -12.57 -1.71
N THR A 267 -14.78 -11.55 -1.48
CA THR A 267 -14.36 -10.18 -1.16
C THR A 267 -15.18 -9.65 0.01
N GLU A 268 -14.50 -9.04 0.99
CA GLU A 268 -15.15 -8.36 2.10
C GLU A 268 -14.79 -6.86 2.09
N LEU A 269 -15.75 -6.01 2.47
CA LEU A 269 -15.57 -4.57 2.68
C LEU A 269 -15.98 -4.21 4.11
N HIS A 270 -15.07 -3.58 4.85
CA HIS A 270 -15.31 -3.08 6.19
C HIS A 270 -15.08 -1.57 6.27
N LEU A 271 -16.13 -0.83 6.66
CA LEU A 271 -16.11 0.62 6.85
C LEU A 271 -16.07 0.95 8.34
N PHE A 272 -15.06 1.70 8.77
CA PHE A 272 -14.84 2.05 10.16
C PHE A 272 -15.28 3.49 10.45
N SER A 273 -16.32 3.64 11.28
CA SER A 273 -16.72 4.93 11.84
C SER A 273 -15.79 5.38 12.95
N GLY A 274 -15.51 6.68 13.03
CA GLY A 274 -14.70 7.29 14.08
C GLY A 274 -13.18 7.12 13.91
N LEU A 275 -12.74 6.62 12.77
CA LEU A 275 -11.36 6.58 12.31
C LEU A 275 -11.24 7.38 11.02
N ASP A 276 -10.02 7.80 10.66
CA ASP A 276 -9.75 8.51 9.42
C ASP A 276 -8.71 7.74 8.59
N HIS A 277 -8.17 8.33 7.54
CA HIS A 277 -7.33 7.72 6.50
C HIS A 277 -6.21 6.80 7.01
N PHE A 278 -5.60 7.11 8.14
CA PHE A 278 -4.43 6.40 8.67
C PHE A 278 -4.80 5.26 9.64
N LEU A 279 -5.84 4.47 9.34
CA LEU A 279 -6.39 3.42 10.22
C LEU A 279 -5.33 2.49 10.81
N PHE A 280 -4.36 2.07 10.01
CA PHE A 280 -3.28 1.21 10.50
C PHE A 280 -2.33 1.94 11.46
N ALA A 281 -2.04 3.22 11.21
CA ALA A 281 -1.20 4.03 12.08
C ALA A 281 -1.90 4.35 13.41
N GLU A 282 -3.23 4.50 13.40
CA GLU A 282 -4.04 4.73 14.61
C GLU A 282 -4.10 3.50 15.54
N ASN A 283 -3.66 2.34 15.09
CA ASN A 283 -3.52 1.11 15.87
C ASN A 283 -4.81 0.67 16.60
N SER A 284 -5.96 0.83 15.94
CA SER A 284 -7.27 0.48 16.52
C SER A 284 -7.46 -1.03 16.62
N THR A 285 -7.79 -1.51 17.84
CA THR A 285 -8.12 -2.93 18.06
C THR A 285 -9.28 -3.43 17.22
N ARG A 286 -10.24 -2.55 16.88
CA ARG A 286 -11.37 -2.89 15.98
C ARG A 286 -10.89 -3.30 14.58
N VAL A 287 -9.90 -2.59 14.03
CA VAL A 287 -9.31 -2.91 12.73
C VAL A 287 -8.57 -4.25 12.79
N TRP A 288 -7.80 -4.46 13.85
CA TRP A 288 -7.03 -5.70 14.02
C TRP A 288 -7.93 -6.92 14.26
N THR A 289 -9.07 -6.75 14.93
CA THR A 289 -10.06 -7.83 15.10
C THR A 289 -10.65 -8.26 13.77
N VAL A 290 -11.03 -7.30 12.91
CA VAL A 290 -11.53 -7.62 11.55
C VAL A 290 -10.44 -8.31 10.75
N LEU A 291 -9.22 -7.77 10.75
CA LEU A 291 -8.09 -8.37 10.06
C LEU A 291 -7.85 -9.83 10.52
N ARG A 292 -7.84 -10.06 11.84
CA ARG A 292 -7.64 -11.40 12.41
C ARG A 292 -8.72 -12.38 11.97
N ASN A 293 -9.99 -12.00 12.10
CA ASN A 293 -11.11 -12.86 11.73
C ASN A 293 -11.07 -13.24 10.25
N TRP A 294 -10.77 -12.29 9.39
CA TRP A 294 -10.66 -12.52 7.96
C TRP A 294 -9.48 -13.45 7.62
N LEU A 295 -8.31 -13.22 8.23
CA LEU A 295 -7.13 -14.07 8.05
C LEU A 295 -7.40 -15.51 8.50
N ASP A 296 -8.02 -15.68 9.65
CA ASP A 296 -8.38 -17.02 10.17
C ASP A 296 -9.39 -17.74 9.26
N ALA A 297 -10.28 -17.00 8.60
CA ALA A 297 -11.27 -17.58 7.68
C ALA A 297 -10.67 -17.96 6.32
N TYR A 298 -9.90 -17.08 5.70
CA TYR A 298 -9.52 -17.18 4.30
C TYR A 298 -8.03 -17.45 4.07
N PHE A 299 -7.16 -17.02 4.96
CA PHE A 299 -5.71 -17.07 4.72
C PHE A 299 -4.92 -17.31 6.01
N PRO A 300 -5.14 -18.41 6.76
CA PRO A 300 -4.46 -18.65 8.04
C PRO A 300 -2.94 -18.78 7.88
N ALA A 301 -2.15 -18.38 8.89
CA ALA A 301 -0.68 -18.39 8.82
C ALA A 301 -0.08 -19.78 8.59
N ARG A 302 -0.72 -20.81 9.17
CA ARG A 302 -0.34 -22.23 9.00
C ARG A 302 -1.36 -22.92 8.10
N ARG A 303 -0.93 -23.91 7.29
CA ARG A 303 -1.89 -24.78 6.59
C ARG A 303 -2.76 -25.48 7.62
N ARG A 304 -4.05 -25.51 7.40
CA ARG A 304 -4.93 -26.38 8.20
C ARG A 304 -4.60 -27.84 7.86
N PRO A 305 -4.56 -28.74 8.87
CA PRO A 305 -4.31 -30.15 8.65
C PRO A 305 -5.36 -30.79 7.73
#